data_02cddc39edd21dacd0e132e1c694df05
#
_entry.id   02cddc39edd21dacd0e132e1c694df05
#
_cell.length_a   1.000
_cell.length_b   1.000
_cell.length_c   1.000
_cell.angle_alpha   90.00
_cell.angle_beta   90.00
_cell.angle_gamma   90.00
#
_symmetry.space_group_name_H-M   'P 1'
#
loop_
_entity.id
_entity.type
_entity.pdbx_description
1 polymer ?
#
loop_
_entity_poly.entity_id
_entity_poly.type
_entity_poly.pdbx_seq_one_letter_code
_entity_poly.pdbx_strand_id
1 'polypeptide(L)'
;MLAAGRGSGPHDAGTNVASDGSVTGEPTGGRSDSAVVTGLGETAPVSTPRIGDLSFLDLLHLEPHGPDTFVAIAARYPWGSRLFGGQVVAQALRAAIATVDPARPVHSLHSYFIRPGTHDEPVRYEVERLRDGRSFSTRQVVARQSSGAILNLSASFQVREDEADAQVSRLPAGLPGPDDPALENYSWDRMLRRLATVSPSGERGYWIRLQTPLGDDPVDHVCALAFMSDAAPSRAARSPHPEFRGDISDRERFQGASLDHSVWFHRPSRADEWHWFDTRSHGLSGARGLVTGDVYTIDGTHVATIAQQVLLRSFRPH
;
A
#
# COMPACT_ATOMS: atom_id res chain seq x y z
N MET A 1 15.60 42.13 14.73
CA MET A 1 15.08 43.52 14.88
C MET A 1 13.57 43.40 14.91
N LEU A 2 13.01 43.76 16.09
CA LEU A 2 11.65 44.26 16.40
C LEU A 2 10.48 43.23 16.17
N ALA A 3 9.58 42.95 17.04
CA ALA A 3 9.26 43.24 18.44
C ALA A 3 7.81 42.77 18.64
N ALA A 4 7.59 41.96 19.61
CA ALA A 4 6.58 41.83 20.62
C ALA A 4 5.26 42.63 20.48
N GLY A 5 4.14 41.96 20.70
CA GLY A 5 2.85 42.49 21.03
C GLY A 5 2.03 41.49 21.82
N ARG A 6 1.98 41.69 23.15
CA ARG A 6 1.11 40.99 24.11
C ARG A 6 -0.27 41.62 24.10
N GLY A 7 -1.31 40.81 24.33
CA GLY A 7 -2.65 41.29 24.67
C GLY A 7 -3.44 40.21 25.39
N SER A 8 -3.53 40.38 26.70
CA SER A 8 -4.18 39.54 27.71
C SER A 8 -5.64 39.90 27.96
N GLY A 9 -6.45 38.93 28.35
CA GLY A 9 -7.42 39.13 29.43
C GLY A 9 -8.88 38.74 29.17
N PRO A 10 -9.55 38.29 30.20
CA PRO A 10 -10.63 37.30 30.17
C PRO A 10 -12.00 37.90 30.55
N HIS A 11 -13.05 37.11 30.54
CA HIS A 11 -14.30 37.18 31.30
C HIS A 11 -15.38 36.39 30.53
N ASP A 12 -16.40 35.77 31.06
CA ASP A 12 -16.82 35.47 32.43
C ASP A 12 -17.90 34.39 32.35
N ALA A 13 -18.22 33.80 33.50
CA ALA A 13 -19.14 32.72 33.71
C ALA A 13 -20.63 33.18 33.65
N GLY A 14 -21.52 32.26 33.33
CA GLY A 14 -22.96 32.45 33.40
C GLY A 14 -23.71 31.14 33.59
N THR A 15 -24.05 30.88 34.82
CA THR A 15 -24.82 29.89 35.52
C THR A 15 -26.24 29.62 35.02
N ASN A 16 -26.65 28.36 35.15
CA ASN A 16 -27.91 27.76 35.61
C ASN A 16 -29.27 28.34 35.18
N VAL A 17 -30.21 27.45 34.80
CA VAL A 17 -31.41 27.12 35.58
C VAL A 17 -32.11 25.88 35.02
N ALA A 18 -32.43 24.92 35.91
CA ALA A 18 -33.30 23.79 35.70
C ALA A 18 -34.79 24.20 35.78
N SER A 19 -35.66 23.51 35.06
CA SER A 19 -37.07 23.41 35.47
C SER A 19 -37.65 22.06 35.11
N ASP A 20 -38.10 21.43 36.16
CA ASP A 20 -38.87 20.24 36.35
C ASP A 20 -40.28 20.39 35.77
N GLY A 21 -40.89 19.31 35.27
CA GLY A 21 -42.27 19.32 34.77
C GLY A 21 -42.81 17.91 34.48
N SER A 22 -43.14 17.18 35.53
CA SER A 22 -43.86 15.92 35.46
C SER A 22 -45.33 16.12 35.05
N VAL A 23 -45.84 15.32 34.10
CA VAL A 23 -47.27 15.03 33.96
C VAL A 23 -47.47 13.55 33.67
N THR A 24 -48.18 12.92 34.58
CA THR A 24 -48.71 11.57 34.55
C THR A 24 -49.96 11.46 33.66
N GLY A 25 -50.10 10.37 32.92
CA GLY A 25 -51.32 10.02 32.21
C GLY A 25 -51.25 8.67 31.52
N GLU A 26 -51.79 7.64 32.15
CA GLU A 26 -52.14 6.32 31.58
C GLU A 26 -53.69 6.24 31.43
N PRO A 27 -54.23 5.14 30.85
CA PRO A 27 -54.03 4.44 29.56
C PRO A 27 -55.37 4.25 28.83
N THR A 28 -55.35 3.91 27.53
CA THR A 28 -56.44 3.11 26.92
C THR A 28 -55.89 2.26 25.77
N GLY A 29 -56.33 1.01 25.81
CA GLY A 29 -55.82 -0.06 24.92
C GLY A 29 -56.30 0.00 23.48
N GLY A 30 -55.48 -0.54 22.63
CA GLY A 30 -55.79 -0.89 21.26
C GLY A 30 -54.89 -2.03 20.82
N ARG A 31 -55.45 -3.24 20.73
CA ARG A 31 -54.80 -4.38 20.11
C ARG A 31 -54.66 -4.10 18.61
N SER A 32 -53.45 -4.10 18.10
CA SER A 32 -53.18 -4.28 16.68
C SER A 32 -52.15 -5.41 16.51
N ASP A 33 -52.55 -6.41 15.74
CA ASP A 33 -51.74 -7.55 15.34
C ASP A 33 -50.48 -7.06 14.64
N SER A 34 -49.33 -7.21 15.28
CA SER A 34 -48.06 -7.06 14.63
C SER A 34 -47.60 -8.43 14.12
N ALA A 35 -47.68 -8.60 12.79
CA ALA A 35 -47.03 -9.69 12.10
C ALA A 35 -45.52 -9.63 12.41
N VAL A 36 -45.04 -10.66 13.10
CA VAL A 36 -43.61 -10.90 13.34
C VAL A 36 -42.98 -11.22 12.01
N VAL A 37 -42.26 -10.25 11.44
CA VAL A 37 -41.32 -10.53 10.34
C VAL A 37 -40.07 -11.15 10.97
N THR A 38 -40.12 -12.47 11.17
CA THR A 38 -38.96 -13.29 11.47
C THR A 38 -38.25 -13.58 10.13
N GLY A 39 -37.03 -13.11 9.99
CA GLY A 39 -36.16 -13.58 8.89
C GLY A 39 -35.21 -12.55 8.29
N LEU A 40 -34.48 -11.81 9.10
CA LEU A 40 -33.15 -11.36 8.65
C LEU A 40 -32.19 -12.46 9.06
N GLY A 41 -31.89 -13.34 8.13
CA GLY A 41 -30.83 -14.34 8.29
C GLY A 41 -29.56 -13.64 8.68
N GLU A 42 -29.06 -14.00 9.85
CA GLU A 42 -27.73 -13.65 10.33
C GLU A 42 -26.73 -14.14 9.28
N THR A 43 -26.23 -13.26 8.42
CA THR A 43 -25.17 -13.60 7.47
C THR A 43 -23.97 -14.00 8.32
N ALA A 44 -23.57 -15.27 8.22
CA ALA A 44 -22.36 -15.76 8.87
C ALA A 44 -21.20 -14.78 8.55
N PRO A 45 -20.35 -14.47 9.53
CA PRO A 45 -19.23 -13.56 9.30
C PRO A 45 -18.38 -14.11 8.15
N VAL A 46 -18.29 -13.36 7.06
CA VAL A 46 -17.45 -13.71 5.91
C VAL A 46 -16.01 -13.78 6.44
N SER A 47 -15.46 -14.99 6.53
CA SER A 47 -14.11 -15.18 7.03
C SER A 47 -13.13 -14.51 6.04
N THR A 48 -12.33 -13.58 6.53
CA THR A 48 -11.30 -12.90 5.72
C THR A 48 -10.33 -13.94 5.14
N PRO A 49 -10.15 -14.00 3.82
CA PRO A 49 -9.30 -14.98 3.19
C PRO A 49 -7.83 -14.75 3.55
N ARG A 50 -7.04 -15.84 3.62
CA ARG A 50 -5.59 -15.73 3.73
C ARG A 50 -5.02 -15.37 2.38
N ILE A 51 -3.93 -14.61 2.36
CA ILE A 51 -3.28 -14.22 1.11
C ILE A 51 -2.88 -15.44 0.26
N GLY A 52 -2.47 -16.56 0.88
CA GLY A 52 -2.11 -17.78 0.16
C GLY A 52 -3.29 -18.57 -0.44
N ASP A 53 -4.52 -18.22 -0.09
CA ASP A 53 -5.75 -18.87 -0.62
C ASP A 53 -6.30 -18.09 -1.83
N LEU A 54 -5.74 -16.93 -2.14
CA LEU A 54 -6.16 -16.03 -3.23
C LEU A 54 -5.21 -16.12 -4.42
N SER A 55 -5.76 -16.00 -5.63
CA SER A 55 -4.96 -15.57 -6.78
C SER A 55 -4.66 -14.07 -6.68
N PHE A 56 -3.63 -13.60 -7.38
CA PHE A 56 -3.36 -12.16 -7.43
C PHE A 56 -4.50 -11.38 -8.09
N LEU A 57 -5.17 -11.97 -9.06
CA LEU A 57 -6.33 -11.35 -9.73
C LEU A 57 -7.53 -11.22 -8.78
N ASP A 58 -7.78 -12.21 -7.91
CA ASP A 58 -8.79 -12.09 -6.86
C ASP A 58 -8.47 -10.93 -5.91
N LEU A 59 -7.18 -10.78 -5.56
CA LEU A 59 -6.73 -9.67 -4.72
C LEU A 59 -6.92 -8.31 -5.39
N LEU A 60 -6.72 -8.22 -6.71
CA LEU A 60 -6.90 -7.00 -7.50
C LEU A 60 -8.35 -6.71 -7.90
N HIS A 61 -9.26 -7.66 -7.68
CA HIS A 61 -10.65 -7.46 -8.04
C HIS A 61 -11.25 -6.28 -7.30
N LEU A 62 -11.87 -5.37 -8.06
CA LEU A 62 -12.55 -4.18 -7.55
C LEU A 62 -14.04 -4.27 -7.85
N GLU A 63 -14.86 -4.22 -6.82
CA GLU A 63 -16.30 -4.14 -6.92
C GLU A 63 -16.73 -2.67 -7.04
N PRO A 64 -17.43 -2.25 -8.13
CA PRO A 64 -17.90 -0.87 -8.27
C PRO A 64 -18.96 -0.53 -7.22
N HIS A 65 -18.79 0.60 -6.52
CA HIS A 65 -19.70 1.12 -5.51
C HIS A 65 -20.15 2.57 -5.80
N GLY A 66 -20.46 2.87 -7.04
CA GLY A 66 -20.85 4.20 -7.53
C GLY A 66 -19.80 4.83 -8.44
N PRO A 67 -19.99 6.09 -8.85
CA PRO A 67 -19.04 6.77 -9.70
C PRO A 67 -17.66 6.85 -9.06
N ASP A 68 -16.63 6.40 -9.76
CA ASP A 68 -15.22 6.49 -9.33
C ASP A 68 -14.95 5.97 -7.90
N THR A 69 -15.81 5.05 -7.41
CA THR A 69 -15.71 4.44 -6.08
C THR A 69 -15.72 2.92 -6.24
N PHE A 70 -14.77 2.27 -5.57
CA PHE A 70 -14.57 0.82 -5.63
C PHE A 70 -14.37 0.24 -4.24
N VAL A 71 -14.69 -1.04 -4.09
CA VAL A 71 -14.40 -1.81 -2.87
C VAL A 71 -13.59 -3.05 -3.25
N ALA A 72 -12.58 -3.35 -2.46
CA ALA A 72 -11.76 -4.54 -2.64
C ALA A 72 -11.65 -5.32 -1.34
N ILE A 73 -11.42 -6.62 -1.47
CA ILE A 73 -11.17 -7.49 -0.33
C ILE A 73 -9.88 -7.10 0.39
N ALA A 74 -9.87 -7.31 1.71
CA ALA A 74 -8.66 -7.29 2.52
C ALA A 74 -8.19 -8.74 2.73
N ALA A 75 -6.89 -9.00 2.65
CA ALA A 75 -6.32 -10.33 2.85
C ALA A 75 -5.59 -10.43 4.18
N ARG A 76 -5.65 -11.61 4.82
CA ARG A 76 -4.89 -11.90 6.04
C ARG A 76 -3.48 -12.33 5.66
N TYR A 77 -2.49 -11.63 6.23
CA TYR A 77 -1.07 -11.92 6.06
C TYR A 77 -0.48 -12.67 7.26
N PRO A 78 0.66 -13.41 7.09
CA PRO A 78 1.27 -14.19 8.17
C PRO A 78 1.76 -13.37 9.38
N TRP A 79 1.93 -12.07 9.21
CA TRP A 79 2.49 -11.19 10.26
C TRP A 79 1.45 -10.48 11.14
N GLY A 80 0.19 -10.86 11.08
CA GLY A 80 -0.86 -10.35 11.97
C GLY A 80 -1.98 -9.58 11.28
N SER A 81 -2.63 -8.66 12.00
CA SER A 81 -3.86 -7.99 11.55
C SER A 81 -3.64 -6.88 10.51
N ARG A 82 -2.43 -6.40 10.34
CA ARG A 82 -2.15 -5.29 9.42
C ARG A 82 -2.12 -5.75 7.97
N LEU A 83 -2.75 -4.96 7.11
CA LEU A 83 -2.64 -5.14 5.67
C LEU A 83 -1.20 -4.91 5.20
N PHE A 84 -0.81 -5.60 4.13
CA PHE A 84 0.41 -5.31 3.40
C PHE A 84 0.22 -4.02 2.61
N GLY A 85 1.18 -3.08 2.73
CA GLY A 85 1.11 -1.80 2.05
C GLY A 85 1.04 -1.95 0.53
N GLY A 86 1.81 -2.87 -0.04
CA GLY A 86 1.78 -3.18 -1.46
C GLY A 86 0.41 -3.64 -1.97
N GLN A 87 -0.40 -4.35 -1.15
CA GLN A 87 -1.78 -4.65 -1.51
C GLN A 87 -2.59 -3.38 -1.70
N VAL A 88 -2.55 -2.48 -0.71
CA VAL A 88 -3.34 -1.25 -0.74
C VAL A 88 -2.92 -0.34 -1.90
N VAL A 89 -1.60 -0.27 -2.16
CA VAL A 89 -1.04 0.48 -3.32
C VAL A 89 -1.50 -0.13 -4.64
N ALA A 90 -1.41 -1.45 -4.82
CA ALA A 90 -1.82 -2.12 -6.06
C ALA A 90 -3.32 -1.96 -6.35
N GLN A 91 -4.17 -2.12 -5.34
CA GLN A 91 -5.62 -1.92 -5.45
C GLN A 91 -5.97 -0.45 -5.72
N ALA A 92 -5.29 0.51 -5.07
CA ALA A 92 -5.47 1.93 -5.34
C ALA A 92 -5.05 2.30 -6.77
N LEU A 93 -3.94 1.74 -7.26
CA LEU A 93 -3.50 1.92 -8.64
C LEU A 93 -4.51 1.31 -9.62
N ARG A 94 -5.03 0.11 -9.34
CA ARG A 94 -6.08 -0.53 -10.17
C ARG A 94 -7.33 0.35 -10.23
N ALA A 95 -7.75 0.95 -9.11
CA ALA A 95 -8.88 1.88 -9.06
C ALA A 95 -8.62 3.15 -9.89
N ALA A 96 -7.42 3.72 -9.81
CA ALA A 96 -7.03 4.86 -10.65
C ALA A 96 -7.09 4.51 -12.15
N ILE A 97 -6.51 3.37 -12.55
CA ILE A 97 -6.48 2.88 -13.94
C ILE A 97 -7.90 2.69 -14.48
N ALA A 98 -8.83 2.15 -13.67
CA ALA A 98 -10.21 1.92 -14.08
C ALA A 98 -10.98 3.21 -14.48
N THR A 99 -10.43 4.39 -14.15
CA THR A 99 -11.03 5.70 -14.48
C THR A 99 -10.32 6.46 -15.61
N VAL A 100 -9.30 5.85 -16.22
CA VAL A 100 -8.46 6.45 -17.26
C VAL A 100 -8.66 5.71 -18.59
N ASP A 101 -8.52 6.41 -19.70
CA ASP A 101 -8.49 5.82 -21.02
C ASP A 101 -7.38 4.73 -21.10
N PRO A 102 -7.69 3.49 -21.52
CA PRO A 102 -6.70 2.40 -21.64
C PRO A 102 -5.49 2.72 -22.54
N ALA A 103 -5.63 3.68 -23.48
CA ALA A 103 -4.51 4.15 -24.30
C ALA A 103 -3.45 4.94 -23.52
N ARG A 104 -3.68 5.22 -22.23
CA ARG A 104 -2.79 5.99 -21.36
C ARG A 104 -2.25 5.09 -20.24
N PRO A 105 -1.11 4.42 -20.45
CA PRO A 105 -0.47 3.68 -19.37
C PRO A 105 -0.04 4.60 -18.22
N VAL A 106 -0.03 4.04 -17.02
CA VAL A 106 0.56 4.72 -15.86
C VAL A 106 2.07 4.82 -16.03
N HIS A 107 2.65 5.96 -15.67
CA HIS A 107 4.11 6.14 -15.65
C HIS A 107 4.68 6.45 -14.25
N SER A 108 3.84 6.88 -13.30
CA SER A 108 4.29 7.07 -11.91
C SER A 108 3.13 7.03 -10.92
N LEU A 109 3.46 6.65 -9.69
CA LEU A 109 2.61 6.80 -8.51
C LEU A 109 3.41 7.32 -7.32
N HIS A 110 2.73 8.05 -6.43
CA HIS A 110 3.26 8.52 -5.15
C HIS A 110 2.19 8.35 -4.09
N SER A 111 2.55 7.75 -2.96
CA SER A 111 1.58 7.46 -1.90
C SER A 111 2.11 7.76 -0.51
N TYR A 112 1.19 8.09 0.42
CA TYR A 112 1.43 8.14 1.86
C TYR A 112 0.56 7.12 2.58
N PHE A 113 1.17 6.35 3.48
CA PHE A 113 0.47 5.49 4.42
C PHE A 113 0.05 6.31 5.64
N ILE A 114 -1.25 6.49 5.82
CA ILE A 114 -1.83 7.42 6.82
C ILE A 114 -2.11 6.70 8.13
N ARG A 115 -2.67 5.48 8.05
CA ARG A 115 -2.99 4.60 9.18
C ARG A 115 -2.78 3.15 8.82
N PRO A 116 -2.54 2.26 9.79
CA PRO A 116 -2.58 0.83 9.54
C PRO A 116 -3.97 0.41 9.06
N GLY A 117 -4.06 -0.27 7.93
CA GLY A 117 -5.27 -0.97 7.52
C GLY A 117 -5.38 -2.33 8.24
N THR A 118 -6.61 -2.81 8.44
CA THR A 118 -6.91 -4.13 9.00
C THR A 118 -7.46 -5.08 7.94
N HIS A 119 -7.25 -6.38 8.13
CA HIS A 119 -7.87 -7.39 7.27
C HIS A 119 -9.34 -7.69 7.65
N ASP A 120 -9.88 -7.15 8.75
CA ASP A 120 -11.20 -7.50 9.28
C ASP A 120 -12.35 -6.86 8.50
N GLU A 121 -12.06 -5.91 7.63
CA GLU A 121 -13.04 -5.22 6.79
C GLU A 121 -12.45 -4.92 5.40
N PRO A 122 -13.30 -4.82 4.36
CA PRO A 122 -12.85 -4.45 3.01
C PRO A 122 -12.27 -3.03 2.97
N VAL A 123 -11.56 -2.74 1.89
CA VAL A 123 -11.01 -1.40 1.64
C VAL A 123 -11.82 -0.71 0.55
N ARG A 124 -12.26 0.51 0.84
CA ARG A 124 -12.94 1.39 -0.11
C ARG A 124 -11.95 2.35 -0.75
N TYR A 125 -11.97 2.45 -2.07
CA TYR A 125 -11.11 3.31 -2.88
C TYR A 125 -11.99 4.39 -3.55
N GLU A 126 -11.72 5.65 -3.22
CA GLU A 126 -12.39 6.82 -3.80
C GLU A 126 -11.40 7.50 -4.75
N VAL A 127 -11.77 7.61 -6.03
CA VAL A 127 -10.90 8.18 -7.07
C VAL A 127 -11.40 9.58 -7.43
N GLU A 128 -10.51 10.56 -7.39
CA GLU A 128 -10.73 11.90 -7.89
C GLU A 128 -9.99 12.08 -9.23
N ARG A 129 -10.71 12.55 -10.26
CA ARG A 129 -10.15 12.88 -11.58
C ARG A 129 -9.61 14.29 -11.55
N LEU A 130 -8.34 14.47 -11.13
CA LEU A 130 -7.73 15.79 -11.03
C LEU A 130 -7.53 16.47 -12.38
N ARG A 131 -7.18 15.66 -13.40
CA ARG A 131 -6.94 16.18 -14.75
C ARG A 131 -7.11 15.10 -15.81
N ASP A 132 -7.73 15.49 -16.94
CA ASP A 132 -7.69 14.79 -18.22
C ASP A 132 -7.25 15.80 -19.29
N GLY A 133 -5.96 15.83 -19.59
CA GLY A 133 -5.36 16.69 -20.64
C GLY A 133 -5.19 15.92 -21.95
N ARG A 134 -4.57 16.56 -22.94
CA ARG A 134 -4.32 15.92 -24.23
C ARG A 134 -3.37 14.72 -24.13
N SER A 135 -2.22 14.90 -23.45
CA SER A 135 -1.19 13.85 -23.33
C SER A 135 -1.18 13.16 -21.96
N PHE A 136 -1.62 13.85 -20.89
CA PHE A 136 -1.54 13.35 -19.51
C PHE A 136 -2.91 13.31 -18.82
N SER A 137 -3.10 12.31 -17.96
CA SER A 137 -4.18 12.25 -16.97
C SER A 137 -3.58 12.09 -15.57
N THR A 138 -4.26 12.67 -14.55
CA THR A 138 -3.85 12.54 -13.16
C THR A 138 -5.03 12.12 -12.31
N ARG A 139 -4.81 11.16 -11.41
CA ARG A 139 -5.80 10.64 -10.46
C ARG A 139 -5.27 10.74 -9.04
N GLN A 140 -6.17 11.11 -8.14
CA GLN A 140 -5.96 10.98 -6.70
C GLN A 140 -6.86 9.87 -6.17
N VAL A 141 -6.30 8.98 -5.35
CA VAL A 141 -7.06 7.89 -4.73
C VAL A 141 -6.92 7.98 -3.22
N VAL A 142 -8.03 7.88 -2.50
CA VAL A 142 -8.02 7.71 -1.05
C VAL A 142 -8.58 6.34 -0.70
N ALA A 143 -7.74 5.50 -0.09
CA ALA A 143 -8.17 4.21 0.45
C ALA A 143 -8.66 4.40 1.88
N ARG A 144 -9.84 3.86 2.20
CA ARG A 144 -10.52 4.03 3.50
C ARG A 144 -10.99 2.72 4.08
N GLN A 145 -10.97 2.68 5.39
CA GLN A 145 -11.69 1.72 6.23
C GLN A 145 -12.48 2.49 7.31
N SER A 146 -13.18 1.79 8.19
CA SER A 146 -13.98 2.42 9.27
C SER A 146 -13.15 3.39 10.13
N SER A 147 -11.88 3.12 10.33
CA SER A 147 -10.92 3.98 11.04
C SER A 147 -10.56 5.28 10.31
N GLY A 148 -11.03 5.46 9.07
CA GLY A 148 -10.73 6.61 8.21
C GLY A 148 -9.78 6.27 7.05
N ALA A 149 -9.10 7.29 6.51
CA ALA A 149 -8.14 7.10 5.43
C ALA A 149 -6.93 6.29 5.92
N ILE A 150 -6.58 5.22 5.19
CA ILE A 150 -5.41 4.36 5.44
C ILE A 150 -4.27 4.65 4.48
N LEU A 151 -4.60 5.09 3.24
CA LEU A 151 -3.62 5.49 2.24
C LEU A 151 -4.20 6.62 1.38
N ASN A 152 -3.32 7.48 0.89
CA ASN A 152 -3.60 8.37 -0.21
C ASN A 152 -2.56 8.12 -1.31
N LEU A 153 -2.98 8.14 -2.58
CA LEU A 153 -2.13 7.85 -3.72
C LEU A 153 -2.46 8.80 -4.86
N SER A 154 -1.43 9.40 -5.45
CA SER A 154 -1.54 10.13 -6.73
C SER A 154 -0.88 9.30 -7.82
N ALA A 155 -1.56 9.12 -8.97
CA ALA A 155 -1.03 8.44 -10.14
C ALA A 155 -1.11 9.33 -11.37
N SER A 156 -0.07 9.27 -12.22
CA SER A 156 0.02 9.99 -13.48
C SER A 156 0.12 9.02 -14.64
N PHE A 157 -0.59 9.37 -15.72
CA PHE A 157 -0.78 8.55 -16.93
C PHE A 157 -0.43 9.39 -18.15
N GLN A 158 0.15 8.75 -19.18
CA GLN A 158 0.56 9.43 -20.39
C GLN A 158 0.15 8.64 -21.63
N VAL A 159 -0.27 9.30 -22.70
CA VAL A 159 -0.37 8.65 -24.02
C VAL A 159 1.01 8.20 -24.46
N ARG A 160 1.09 7.07 -25.17
CA ARG A 160 2.37 6.62 -25.72
C ARG A 160 2.84 7.61 -26.78
N GLU A 161 4.11 7.99 -26.70
CA GLU A 161 4.80 8.86 -27.63
C GLU A 161 5.99 8.10 -28.22
N ASP A 162 6.24 8.29 -29.52
CA ASP A 162 7.37 7.68 -30.24
C ASP A 162 8.61 8.60 -30.10
N GLU A 163 9.19 8.56 -28.92
CA GLU A 163 10.36 9.37 -28.56
C GLU A 163 11.54 8.47 -28.15
N ALA A 164 12.72 9.07 -28.00
CA ALA A 164 13.95 8.33 -27.66
C ALA A 164 13.80 7.55 -26.35
N ASP A 165 14.12 6.25 -26.39
CA ASP A 165 14.25 5.39 -25.21
C ASP A 165 15.71 5.10 -24.92
N ALA A 166 16.23 5.54 -23.76
CA ALA A 166 17.60 5.35 -23.34
C ALA A 166 17.67 4.88 -21.88
N GLN A 167 18.39 3.80 -21.66
CA GLN A 167 18.63 3.24 -20.32
C GLN A 167 20.06 3.57 -19.87
N VAL A 168 20.19 4.24 -18.72
CA VAL A 168 21.47 4.57 -18.08
C VAL A 168 21.78 3.60 -16.94
N SER A 169 20.76 3.32 -16.10
CA SER A 169 20.86 2.37 -15.00
C SER A 169 21.02 0.94 -15.54
N ARG A 170 21.87 0.12 -14.90
CA ARG A 170 22.19 -1.23 -15.38
C ARG A 170 22.11 -2.25 -14.28
N LEU A 171 21.65 -3.44 -14.62
CA LEU A 171 21.71 -4.60 -13.74
C LEU A 171 23.17 -4.82 -13.28
N PRO A 172 23.42 -4.97 -11.95
CA PRO A 172 24.78 -5.19 -11.45
C PRO A 172 25.45 -6.42 -12.07
N ALA A 173 26.70 -6.26 -12.52
CA ALA A 173 27.49 -7.37 -13.07
C ALA A 173 27.87 -8.36 -11.96
N GLY A 174 27.89 -9.67 -12.29
CA GLY A 174 28.26 -10.73 -11.33
C GLY A 174 27.17 -11.06 -10.29
N LEU A 175 25.94 -10.59 -10.51
CA LEU A 175 24.80 -10.94 -9.68
C LEU A 175 24.46 -12.43 -9.87
N PRO A 176 24.30 -13.24 -8.77
CA PRO A 176 23.80 -14.60 -8.89
C PRO A 176 22.37 -14.61 -9.45
N GLY A 177 22.11 -15.53 -10.37
CA GLY A 177 20.78 -15.70 -10.96
C GLY A 177 19.75 -16.25 -9.94
N PRO A 178 18.45 -16.18 -10.23
CA PRO A 178 17.41 -16.62 -9.30
C PRO A 178 17.41 -18.12 -9.01
N ASP A 179 18.14 -18.93 -9.78
CA ASP A 179 18.30 -20.37 -9.60
C ASP A 179 19.53 -20.74 -8.76
N ASP A 180 20.32 -19.76 -8.32
CA ASP A 180 21.50 -20.01 -7.49
C ASP A 180 21.06 -20.52 -6.11
N PRO A 181 21.55 -21.73 -5.69
CA PRO A 181 21.17 -22.32 -4.41
C PRO A 181 21.69 -21.57 -3.18
N ALA A 182 22.63 -20.62 -3.36
CA ALA A 182 23.13 -19.79 -2.27
C ALA A 182 22.17 -18.65 -1.90
N LEU A 183 21.11 -18.42 -2.67
CA LEU A 183 20.15 -17.36 -2.40
C LEU A 183 19.28 -17.69 -1.16
N GLU A 184 19.19 -16.74 -0.23
CA GLU A 184 18.33 -16.85 0.94
C GLU A 184 16.84 -16.72 0.55
N ASN A 185 16.02 -17.68 0.92
CA ASN A 185 14.58 -17.69 0.62
C ASN A 185 13.79 -16.90 1.69
N TYR A 186 13.19 -15.78 1.29
CA TYR A 186 12.28 -14.96 2.10
C TYR A 186 10.86 -14.95 1.54
N SER A 187 10.50 -15.97 0.76
CA SER A 187 9.15 -16.09 0.19
C SER A 187 8.09 -16.16 1.28
N TRP A 188 6.93 -15.60 1.01
CA TRP A 188 5.77 -15.69 1.86
C TRP A 188 4.56 -16.11 1.05
N ASP A 189 3.90 -17.15 1.54
CA ASP A 189 2.76 -17.82 0.91
C ASP A 189 3.01 -18.23 -0.55
N ARG A 190 1.93 -18.56 -1.26
CA ARG A 190 1.96 -18.91 -2.69
C ARG A 190 1.95 -17.66 -3.59
N MET A 191 1.78 -16.47 -3.01
CA MET A 191 1.62 -15.23 -3.77
C MET A 191 2.96 -14.70 -4.29
N LEU A 192 3.96 -14.62 -3.43
CA LEU A 192 5.21 -13.93 -3.72
C LEU A 192 6.42 -14.82 -3.46
N ARG A 193 7.25 -15.02 -4.50
CA ARG A 193 8.58 -15.60 -4.32
C ARG A 193 9.63 -14.50 -4.26
N ARG A 194 10.42 -14.52 -3.21
CA ARG A 194 11.48 -13.56 -2.94
C ARG A 194 12.74 -14.26 -2.48
N LEU A 195 13.82 -14.05 -3.24
CA LEU A 195 15.14 -14.60 -2.96
C LEU A 195 16.09 -13.42 -2.73
N ALA A 196 16.85 -13.44 -1.66
CA ALA A 196 17.75 -12.36 -1.28
C ALA A 196 19.20 -12.76 -1.48
N THR A 197 20.01 -11.78 -1.87
CA THR A 197 21.47 -11.88 -1.85
C THR A 197 22.07 -10.51 -1.57
N VAL A 198 23.38 -10.49 -1.32
CA VAL A 198 24.15 -9.26 -1.26
C VAL A 198 24.62 -8.94 -2.68
N SER A 199 24.30 -7.76 -3.17
CA SER A 199 24.78 -7.24 -4.45
C SER A 199 26.31 -7.15 -4.45
N PRO A 200 26.98 -7.20 -5.61
CA PRO A 200 28.41 -6.91 -5.70
C PRO A 200 28.85 -5.55 -5.12
N SER A 201 27.93 -4.59 -5.03
CA SER A 201 28.13 -3.31 -4.33
C SER A 201 28.14 -3.43 -2.80
N GLY A 202 27.84 -4.60 -2.23
CA GLY A 202 27.71 -4.83 -0.79
C GLY A 202 26.32 -4.50 -0.23
N GLU A 203 25.39 -4.04 -1.05
CA GLU A 203 24.02 -3.78 -0.67
C GLU A 203 23.14 -5.02 -0.88
N ARG A 204 22.06 -5.13 -0.10
CA ARG A 204 21.15 -6.27 -0.21
C ARG A 204 20.08 -6.00 -1.26
N GLY A 205 19.96 -6.90 -2.23
CA GLY A 205 18.91 -6.90 -3.25
C GLY A 205 18.08 -8.16 -3.23
N TYR A 206 17.05 -8.20 -4.08
CA TYR A 206 16.09 -9.30 -4.10
C TYR A 206 15.69 -9.64 -5.53
N TRP A 207 15.70 -10.94 -5.85
CA TRP A 207 14.90 -11.48 -6.94
C TRP A 207 13.47 -11.67 -6.46
N ILE A 208 12.51 -11.04 -7.10
CA ILE A 208 11.10 -11.12 -6.76
C ILE A 208 10.28 -11.44 -7.99
N ARG A 209 9.29 -12.33 -7.85
CA ARG A 209 8.23 -12.57 -8.83
C ARG A 209 6.94 -12.97 -8.13
N LEU A 210 5.82 -12.80 -8.80
CA LEU A 210 4.60 -13.52 -8.42
C LEU A 210 4.76 -15.01 -8.74
N GLN A 211 4.19 -15.85 -7.89
CA GLN A 211 4.25 -17.31 -8.12
C GLN A 211 3.13 -17.80 -9.02
N THR A 212 2.00 -17.08 -9.04
CA THR A 212 0.87 -17.39 -9.91
C THR A 212 1.09 -16.72 -11.26
N PRO A 213 0.97 -17.46 -12.38
CA PRO A 213 1.01 -16.87 -13.70
C PRO A 213 -0.09 -15.82 -13.87
N LEU A 214 0.24 -14.72 -14.50
CA LEU A 214 -0.69 -13.69 -14.95
C LEU A 214 -0.99 -13.87 -16.44
N GLY A 215 -2.14 -13.41 -16.91
CA GLY A 215 -2.44 -13.29 -18.33
C GLY A 215 -1.58 -12.24 -19.02
N ASP A 216 -2.04 -11.76 -20.18
CA ASP A 216 -1.28 -10.78 -20.97
C ASP A 216 -1.79 -9.33 -20.79
N ASP A 217 -2.71 -9.10 -19.85
CA ASP A 217 -3.20 -7.74 -19.55
C ASP A 217 -2.07 -6.92 -18.87
N PRO A 218 -1.56 -5.86 -19.52
CA PRO A 218 -0.48 -5.04 -18.96
C PRO A 218 -0.89 -4.36 -17.65
N VAL A 219 -2.18 -4.18 -17.40
CA VAL A 219 -2.69 -3.59 -16.16
C VAL A 219 -2.45 -4.52 -14.98
N ASP A 220 -2.63 -5.82 -15.15
CA ASP A 220 -2.37 -6.80 -14.10
C ASP A 220 -0.88 -6.83 -13.73
N HIS A 221 -0.01 -6.77 -14.72
CA HIS A 221 1.45 -6.76 -14.52
C HIS A 221 1.94 -5.47 -13.83
N VAL A 222 1.45 -4.30 -14.22
CA VAL A 222 1.88 -3.04 -13.58
C VAL A 222 1.37 -2.93 -12.14
N CYS A 223 0.16 -3.41 -11.85
CA CYS A 223 -0.36 -3.49 -10.49
C CYS A 223 0.42 -4.52 -9.65
N ALA A 224 0.82 -5.64 -10.25
CA ALA A 224 1.65 -6.63 -9.60
C ALA A 224 3.07 -6.11 -9.30
N LEU A 225 3.64 -5.34 -10.21
CA LEU A 225 4.93 -4.68 -9.98
C LEU A 225 4.83 -3.67 -8.81
N ALA A 226 3.75 -2.88 -8.74
CA ALA A 226 3.48 -1.99 -7.62
C ALA A 226 3.27 -2.75 -6.29
N PHE A 227 2.63 -3.92 -6.31
CA PHE A 227 2.53 -4.82 -5.16
C PHE A 227 3.89 -5.33 -4.69
N MET A 228 4.72 -5.81 -5.62
CA MET A 228 6.03 -6.37 -5.32
C MET A 228 7.01 -5.31 -4.81
N SER A 229 6.88 -4.07 -5.26
CA SER A 229 7.83 -2.99 -4.95
C SER A 229 7.86 -2.63 -3.46
N ASP A 230 6.77 -2.81 -2.71
CA ASP A 230 6.75 -2.61 -1.25
C ASP A 230 7.35 -3.80 -0.46
N ALA A 231 7.66 -4.92 -1.11
CA ALA A 231 8.23 -6.09 -0.44
C ALA A 231 9.74 -5.98 -0.15
N ALA A 232 10.45 -5.07 -0.79
CA ALA A 232 11.90 -4.94 -0.72
C ALA A 232 12.41 -3.86 0.28
N PRO A 233 11.85 -2.62 0.34
CA PRO A 233 12.50 -1.47 0.97
C PRO A 233 12.66 -1.56 2.49
N SER A 234 11.69 -2.15 3.19
CA SER A 234 11.65 -2.12 4.67
C SER A 234 12.89 -2.73 5.34
N ARG A 235 13.48 -3.77 4.74
CA ARG A 235 14.70 -4.40 5.29
C ARG A 235 15.93 -3.57 4.96
N ALA A 236 16.03 -3.03 3.76
CA ALA A 236 17.12 -2.16 3.37
C ALA A 236 17.17 -0.89 4.25
N ALA A 237 16.00 -0.32 4.58
CA ALA A 237 15.91 0.84 5.48
C ALA A 237 16.49 0.60 6.87
N ARG A 238 16.49 -0.66 7.36
CA ARG A 238 16.99 -1.03 8.69
C ARG A 238 18.50 -1.28 8.69
N SER A 239 19.08 -1.63 7.56
CA SER A 239 20.48 -2.09 7.47
C SER A 239 21.52 -1.14 8.09
N PRO A 240 21.37 0.20 8.06
CA PRO A 240 22.32 1.10 8.71
C PRO A 240 22.19 1.19 10.25
N HIS A 241 21.14 0.58 10.85
CA HIS A 241 20.93 0.69 12.28
C HIS A 241 21.94 -0.17 13.06
N PRO A 242 22.62 0.37 14.12
CA PRO A 242 23.65 -0.37 14.86
C PRO A 242 23.17 -1.69 15.49
N GLU A 243 21.87 -1.78 15.82
CA GLU A 243 21.25 -2.98 16.40
C GLU A 243 20.69 -3.94 15.36
N PHE A 244 20.77 -3.62 14.07
CA PHE A 244 20.27 -4.48 12.99
C PHE A 244 21.13 -5.76 12.90
N ARG A 245 20.48 -6.91 12.90
CA ARG A 245 21.12 -8.23 12.80
C ARG A 245 20.90 -8.89 11.44
N GLY A 246 19.89 -8.48 10.72
CA GLY A 246 19.52 -9.07 9.44
C GLY A 246 18.78 -10.40 9.57
N ASP A 247 18.29 -10.77 10.74
CA ASP A 247 17.57 -12.00 11.05
C ASP A 247 16.14 -11.74 11.55
N ILE A 248 15.44 -12.81 11.95
CA ILE A 248 14.06 -12.74 12.41
C ILE A 248 13.90 -11.91 13.70
N SER A 249 14.95 -11.84 14.55
CA SER A 249 14.92 -11.11 15.82
C SER A 249 14.78 -9.58 15.62
N ASP A 250 15.05 -9.07 14.42
CA ASP A 250 14.82 -7.67 14.09
C ASP A 250 13.34 -7.26 14.19
N ARG A 251 12.40 -8.22 14.06
CA ARG A 251 10.97 -7.97 14.25
C ARG A 251 10.63 -7.66 15.70
N GLU A 252 11.38 -8.21 16.63
CA GLU A 252 11.22 -7.99 18.08
C GLU A 252 11.99 -6.76 18.57
N ARG A 253 13.00 -6.32 17.81
CA ARG A 253 13.82 -5.13 18.15
C ARG A 253 13.25 -3.84 17.64
N PHE A 254 12.55 -3.89 16.49
CA PHE A 254 12.11 -2.69 15.79
C PHE A 254 10.63 -2.66 15.52
N GLN A 255 10.00 -1.55 15.90
CA GLN A 255 8.72 -1.15 15.34
C GLN A 255 8.98 -0.44 14.01
N GLY A 256 8.47 -1.00 12.91
CA GLY A 256 8.59 -0.42 11.57
C GLY A 256 7.23 -0.26 10.89
N ALA A 257 7.14 0.75 10.03
CA ALA A 257 6.01 0.96 9.14
C ALA A 257 6.46 1.77 7.92
N SER A 258 5.96 1.45 6.74
CA SER A 258 6.11 2.32 5.57
C SER A 258 5.40 3.65 5.82
N LEU A 259 6.03 4.78 5.47
CA LEU A 259 5.47 6.12 5.62
C LEU A 259 4.96 6.65 4.27
N ASP A 260 5.71 6.42 3.22
CA ASP A 260 5.38 6.73 1.84
C ASP A 260 5.86 5.63 0.91
N HIS A 261 5.46 5.67 -0.35
CA HIS A 261 5.96 4.78 -1.40
C HIS A 261 5.76 5.44 -2.76
N SER A 262 6.81 5.46 -3.56
CA SER A 262 6.81 6.03 -4.90
C SER A 262 7.36 5.03 -5.90
N VAL A 263 6.74 4.97 -7.07
CA VAL A 263 7.18 4.13 -8.19
C VAL A 263 7.13 4.95 -9.48
N TRP A 264 8.21 4.94 -10.25
CA TRP A 264 8.26 5.40 -11.64
C TRP A 264 8.38 4.18 -12.54
N PHE A 265 7.40 3.98 -13.39
CA PHE A 265 7.36 2.88 -14.36
C PHE A 265 8.01 3.33 -15.67
N HIS A 266 9.06 2.67 -16.09
CA HIS A 266 9.84 3.05 -17.28
C HIS A 266 9.45 2.21 -18.49
N ARG A 267 9.34 0.89 -18.32
CA ARG A 267 9.05 -0.06 -19.40
C ARG A 267 8.11 -1.15 -18.93
N PRO A 268 7.27 -1.70 -19.82
CA PRO A 268 6.43 -2.83 -19.47
C PRO A 268 7.27 -4.07 -19.12
N SER A 269 6.76 -4.88 -18.20
CA SER A 269 7.37 -6.17 -17.84
C SER A 269 6.31 -7.14 -17.35
N ARG A 270 6.66 -8.44 -17.30
CA ARG A 270 5.79 -9.50 -16.77
C ARG A 270 6.13 -9.76 -15.32
N ALA A 271 5.23 -9.41 -14.40
CA ALA A 271 5.47 -9.54 -12.96
C ALA A 271 5.48 -11.01 -12.45
N ASP A 272 5.04 -11.97 -13.25
CA ASP A 272 5.17 -13.41 -13.03
C ASP A 272 6.55 -13.97 -13.46
N GLU A 273 7.40 -13.13 -14.02
CA GLU A 273 8.81 -13.41 -14.27
C GLU A 273 9.71 -12.75 -13.23
N TRP A 274 10.98 -13.15 -13.18
CA TRP A 274 11.93 -12.65 -12.20
C TRP A 274 12.34 -11.21 -12.45
N HIS A 275 12.26 -10.39 -11.37
CA HIS A 275 12.78 -9.02 -11.33
C HIS A 275 13.81 -8.90 -10.23
N TRP A 276 14.93 -8.25 -10.54
CA TRP A 276 15.91 -7.83 -9.54
C TRP A 276 15.55 -6.46 -8.99
N PHE A 277 15.35 -6.39 -7.66
CA PHE A 277 15.16 -5.16 -6.91
C PHE A 277 16.50 -4.79 -6.27
N ASP A 278 17.19 -3.83 -6.87
CA ASP A 278 18.45 -3.31 -6.38
C ASP A 278 18.19 -2.15 -5.43
N THR A 279 18.15 -2.45 -4.12
CA THR A 279 17.75 -1.47 -3.11
C THR A 279 18.94 -0.88 -2.40
N ARG A 280 18.94 0.44 -2.23
CA ARG A 280 19.98 1.23 -1.58
C ARG A 280 19.41 2.02 -0.41
N SER A 281 20.01 1.84 0.77
CA SER A 281 19.70 2.66 1.94
C SER A 281 20.48 3.97 1.91
N HIS A 282 19.81 5.08 2.22
CA HIS A 282 20.41 6.41 2.35
C HIS A 282 20.67 6.80 3.81
N GLY A 283 20.49 5.86 4.76
CA GLY A 283 20.73 6.06 6.18
C GLY A 283 19.46 6.36 6.97
N LEU A 284 19.68 6.71 8.25
CA LEU A 284 18.62 6.91 9.24
C LEU A 284 18.69 8.34 9.80
N SER A 285 17.51 8.96 9.94
CA SER A 285 17.38 10.26 10.60
C SER A 285 16.00 10.39 11.25
N GLY A 286 15.94 10.82 12.51
CA GLY A 286 14.70 11.07 13.24
C GLY A 286 13.75 9.85 13.25
N ALA A 287 14.27 8.66 13.49
CA ALA A 287 13.56 7.38 13.45
C ALA A 287 12.96 7.04 12.06
N ARG A 288 13.52 7.55 10.99
CA ARG A 288 13.13 7.24 9.61
C ARG A 288 14.33 6.80 8.80
N GLY A 289 14.14 5.78 7.96
CA GLY A 289 15.11 5.36 6.95
C GLY A 289 14.58 5.63 5.56
N LEU A 290 15.42 6.13 4.66
CA LEU A 290 15.09 6.31 3.25
C LEU A 290 15.77 5.23 2.42
N VAL A 291 15.02 4.63 1.51
CA VAL A 291 15.51 3.66 0.53
C VAL A 291 15.09 4.10 -0.86
N THR A 292 16.00 3.99 -1.81
CA THR A 292 15.70 3.99 -3.25
C THR A 292 16.06 2.65 -3.85
N GLY A 293 15.55 2.34 -5.02
CA GLY A 293 15.92 1.12 -5.74
C GLY A 293 15.54 1.18 -7.20
N ASP A 294 16.32 0.49 -8.01
CA ASP A 294 16.04 0.23 -9.40
C ASP A 294 15.54 -1.21 -9.58
N VAL A 295 14.61 -1.41 -10.48
CA VAL A 295 14.00 -2.72 -10.76
C VAL A 295 14.32 -3.14 -12.19
N TYR A 296 14.88 -4.35 -12.33
CA TYR A 296 15.29 -4.88 -13.62
C TYR A 296 14.64 -6.24 -13.87
N THR A 297 14.36 -6.51 -15.13
CA THR A 297 14.09 -7.88 -15.60
C THR A 297 15.38 -8.71 -15.61
N ILE A 298 15.27 -10.02 -15.81
CA ILE A 298 16.42 -10.92 -15.80
C ILE A 298 17.42 -10.64 -16.95
N ASP A 299 16.94 -10.08 -18.04
CA ASP A 299 17.77 -9.66 -19.21
C ASP A 299 18.41 -8.26 -19.01
N GLY A 300 18.16 -7.61 -17.86
CA GLY A 300 18.75 -6.33 -17.51
C GLY A 300 17.97 -5.11 -17.97
N THR A 301 16.75 -5.27 -18.48
CA THR A 301 15.88 -4.13 -18.81
C THR A 301 15.46 -3.41 -17.53
N HIS A 302 15.72 -2.10 -17.42
CA HIS A 302 15.32 -1.26 -16.31
C HIS A 302 13.83 -0.90 -16.46
N VAL A 303 12.99 -1.46 -15.63
CA VAL A 303 11.51 -1.38 -15.73
C VAL A 303 10.87 -0.41 -14.76
N ALA A 304 11.50 -0.18 -13.60
CA ALA A 304 10.99 0.80 -12.63
C ALA A 304 12.09 1.33 -11.71
N THR A 305 11.84 2.52 -11.16
CA THR A 305 12.58 3.07 -10.01
C THR A 305 11.61 3.23 -8.85
N ILE A 306 12.05 2.92 -7.62
CA ILE A 306 11.26 3.00 -6.40
C ILE A 306 11.92 3.91 -5.36
N ALA A 307 11.11 4.53 -4.51
CA ALA A 307 11.59 5.23 -3.33
C ALA A 307 10.60 5.03 -2.18
N GLN A 308 11.12 4.86 -0.96
CA GLN A 308 10.29 4.64 0.23
C GLN A 308 10.96 5.14 1.49
N GLN A 309 10.21 5.89 2.30
CA GLN A 309 10.60 6.20 3.65
C GLN A 309 9.91 5.24 4.64
N VAL A 310 10.67 4.72 5.58
CA VAL A 310 10.22 3.73 6.57
C VAL A 310 10.42 4.29 7.97
N LEU A 311 9.38 4.27 8.81
CA LEU A 311 9.52 4.48 10.25
C LEU A 311 10.33 3.32 10.83
N LEU A 312 11.29 3.64 11.69
CA LEU A 312 12.09 2.66 12.41
C LEU A 312 12.33 3.14 13.83
N ARG A 313 11.73 2.47 14.81
CA ARG A 313 11.93 2.73 16.24
C ARG A 313 12.41 1.47 16.93
N SER A 314 13.49 1.56 17.71
CA SER A 314 13.88 0.48 18.60
C SER A 314 12.86 0.34 19.73
N PHE A 315 12.48 -0.90 20.03
CA PHE A 315 11.76 -1.17 21.28
C PHE A 315 12.72 -0.91 22.43
N ARG A 316 12.44 0.09 23.26
CA ARG A 316 13.17 0.30 24.51
C ARG A 316 12.48 -0.56 25.57
N PRO A 317 13.21 -1.43 26.29
CA PRO A 317 12.66 -2.02 27.49
C PRO A 317 12.33 -0.88 28.47
N HIS A 318 11.11 -0.87 28.99
CA HIS A 318 10.66 0.05 30.03
C HIS A 318 11.31 -0.28 31.36
#